data_db7cbe5756c1ab8b1ff14d076fa15722
#
_entry.id   db7cbe5756c1ab8b1ff14d076fa15722
#
_cell.length_a   1.000
_cell.length_b   1.000
_cell.length_c   1.000
_cell.angle_alpha   90.00
_cell.angle_beta   90.00
_cell.angle_gamma   90.00
#
_symmetry.space_group_name_H-M   'P 1'
#
loop_
_entity.id
_entity.type
_entity.pdbx_description
1 polymer ?
#
loop_
_entity_poly.entity_id
_entity_poly.type
_entity_poly.pdbx_seq_one_letter_code
_entity_poly.pdbx_strand_id
1 'polypeptide(L)'
;MVILNEILSGQRSEYPFKAEKPSENFRVFRVDLEPPLTEEPALDRSPARSSDYRRLLAEYAQAHGKALTPVRSRKGVRVPAACQCERCGAPAAYLYVNDGRLASQYRCKICHALGQIAPTRRKSEAKYWCPSCSRALYIWKQSETETIYKCGNDQCRHYLDRLARLTPEEREARKRNIYDPNYKLRYQFREFHLKPEDLACRRPQGGSNVDLSRIHNSPRTLSLVLSCFVNVGLSSRQTRNLLAGFFDIHISHQTVINYVNAAAELLAPWVDKHMPVPEAMAAADETYIQVNGQWNYTWLVVEEKRRAICGYNLSQTRGTQPAVATLYNAFGPPDATTPTHTFVRDGCPSYDNAVHIYNHAALEAGREATNKAITSITVIGLENRDDVSARYRAFKQLIERLNRTYKFHTRPRAGFKSFDGACALTTLFVAYYNHLRPHSAIGNEVPVPLPELAGVKLYQEQWKRLLALAAA
;
A
#
# COMPACT_ATOMS: atom_id res chain seq x y z
N MET A 1 2.21 2.35 35.91
CA MET A 1 1.47 1.18 36.45
C MET A 1 1.99 -0.16 35.95
N VAL A 2 2.35 -0.32 34.67
CA VAL A 2 2.89 -1.59 34.11
C VAL A 2 4.24 -1.97 34.75
N ILE A 3 5.18 -1.03 34.88
CA ILE A 3 6.50 -1.27 35.49
C ILE A 3 6.38 -1.65 36.98
N LEU A 4 5.44 -1.09 37.71
CA LEU A 4 5.16 -1.45 39.10
C LEU A 4 4.59 -2.86 39.24
N ASN A 5 3.76 -3.30 38.29
CA ASN A 5 3.24 -4.67 38.26
C ASN A 5 4.31 -5.70 37.94
N GLU A 6 5.27 -5.40 37.07
CA GLU A 6 6.41 -6.25 36.78
C GLU A 6 7.35 -6.41 37.98
N ILE A 7 7.57 -5.33 38.73
CA ILE A 7 8.39 -5.35 39.96
C ILE A 7 7.69 -6.16 41.06
N LEU A 8 6.37 -6.05 41.18
CA LEU A 8 5.60 -6.70 42.23
C LEU A 8 5.25 -8.16 41.93
N SER A 9 5.10 -8.56 40.68
CA SER A 9 4.71 -9.92 40.29
C SER A 9 5.88 -10.83 39.94
N GLY A 10 7.05 -10.24 39.67
CA GLY A 10 8.22 -11.02 39.18
C GLY A 10 8.02 -11.64 37.79
N GLN A 11 6.86 -11.41 37.17
CA GLN A 11 6.56 -11.85 35.83
C GLN A 11 6.80 -10.69 34.87
N ARG A 12 7.66 -10.88 33.87
CA ARG A 12 7.72 -9.96 32.72
C ARG A 12 6.37 -10.01 32.02
N SER A 13 5.60 -8.91 32.09
CA SER A 13 4.46 -8.76 31.22
C SER A 13 5.00 -8.79 29.78
N GLU A 14 4.62 -9.80 29.01
CA GLU A 14 4.77 -9.74 27.58
C GLU A 14 3.95 -8.54 27.13
N TYR A 15 4.65 -7.47 26.72
CA TYR A 15 3.98 -6.34 26.09
C TYR A 15 3.21 -6.87 24.88
N PRO A 16 1.88 -6.76 24.83
CA PRO A 16 1.08 -7.26 23.71
C PRO A 16 1.40 -6.55 22.38
N PHE A 17 2.43 -5.70 22.35
CA PHE A 17 2.86 -4.87 21.24
C PHE A 17 4.31 -5.07 20.79
N LYS A 18 5.03 -6.06 21.29
CA LYS A 18 6.14 -6.58 20.52
C LYS A 18 5.51 -7.30 19.34
N ALA A 19 5.33 -6.59 18.21
CA ALA A 19 5.24 -7.27 16.95
C ALA A 19 6.39 -8.27 16.95
N GLU A 20 6.09 -9.55 16.90
CA GLU A 20 7.10 -10.59 16.73
C GLU A 20 7.99 -10.14 15.59
N LYS A 21 9.31 -10.14 15.82
CA LYS A 21 10.25 -9.89 14.74
C LYS A 21 9.84 -10.81 13.60
N PRO A 22 9.69 -10.31 12.37
CA PRO A 22 9.39 -11.15 11.24
C PRO A 22 10.32 -12.36 11.32
N SER A 23 9.77 -13.57 11.26
CA SER A 23 10.58 -14.78 11.26
C SER A 23 11.65 -14.67 10.17
N GLU A 24 12.77 -15.38 10.31
CA GLU A 24 13.82 -15.41 9.28
C GLU A 24 13.29 -15.82 7.89
N ASN A 25 12.11 -16.42 7.85
CA ASN A 25 11.34 -16.81 6.66
C ASN A 25 10.32 -15.75 6.22
N PHE A 26 10.46 -14.49 6.61
CA PHE A 26 9.57 -13.42 6.15
C PHE A 26 9.57 -13.33 4.63
N ARG A 27 8.48 -13.79 4.03
CA ARG A 27 8.26 -13.71 2.58
C ARG A 27 7.58 -12.39 2.26
N VAL A 28 8.30 -11.51 1.58
CA VAL A 28 7.71 -10.30 1.03
C VAL A 28 6.64 -10.69 0.04
N PHE A 29 5.43 -10.30 0.35
CA PHE A 29 4.29 -10.52 -0.51
C PHE A 29 4.20 -9.39 -1.52
N ARG A 30 4.66 -9.65 -2.74
CA ARG A 30 4.43 -8.71 -3.85
C ARG A 30 2.98 -8.86 -4.31
N VAL A 31 2.34 -7.72 -4.53
CA VAL A 31 1.05 -7.67 -5.23
C VAL A 31 1.25 -8.22 -6.64
N ASP A 32 0.28 -8.96 -7.13
CA ASP A 32 0.30 -9.39 -8.53
C ASP A 32 0.11 -8.15 -9.40
N LEU A 33 1.21 -7.67 -9.97
CA LEU A 33 1.24 -6.50 -10.86
C LEU A 33 0.93 -6.88 -12.32
N GLU A 34 0.85 -8.18 -12.62
CA GLU A 34 0.42 -8.66 -13.94
C GLU A 34 -1.04 -8.21 -14.16
N PRO A 35 -1.31 -7.45 -15.22
CA PRO A 35 -2.66 -6.96 -15.48
C PRO A 35 -3.60 -8.14 -15.78
N PRO A 36 -4.88 -8.05 -15.42
CA PRO A 36 -5.88 -9.02 -15.80
C PRO A 36 -6.18 -8.88 -17.29
N LEU A 37 -6.78 -9.91 -17.87
CA LEU A 37 -7.33 -9.79 -19.20
C LEU A 37 -8.61 -8.95 -19.15
N THR A 38 -8.76 -8.01 -20.05
CA THR A 38 -9.90 -7.08 -20.14
C THR A 38 -10.99 -7.59 -21.10
N GLU A 39 -10.64 -8.54 -21.94
CA GLU A 39 -11.58 -9.19 -22.84
C GLU A 39 -11.74 -10.66 -22.46
N GLU A 40 -12.93 -11.21 -22.65
CA GLU A 40 -13.16 -12.64 -22.45
C GLU A 40 -12.26 -13.40 -23.42
N PRO A 41 -11.27 -14.18 -22.92
CA PRO A 41 -10.39 -14.90 -23.80
C PRO A 41 -11.20 -15.84 -24.67
N ALA A 42 -10.97 -15.85 -25.95
CA ALA A 42 -11.49 -16.88 -26.85
C ALA A 42 -10.94 -18.20 -26.31
N LEU A 43 -11.75 -18.90 -25.53
CA LEU A 43 -11.44 -20.28 -25.21
C LEU A 43 -11.44 -21.00 -26.53
N ASP A 44 -10.28 -21.50 -26.96
CA ASP A 44 -10.22 -22.47 -28.01
C ASP A 44 -10.93 -23.74 -27.50
N ARG A 45 -12.26 -23.70 -27.63
CA ARG A 45 -13.16 -24.78 -27.26
C ARG A 45 -13.23 -25.86 -28.31
N SER A 46 -12.37 -25.77 -29.31
CA SER A 46 -12.17 -26.90 -30.23
C SER A 46 -11.35 -27.94 -29.46
N PRO A 47 -11.94 -28.90 -28.77
CA PRO A 47 -11.19 -30.08 -28.37
C PRO A 47 -10.69 -30.66 -29.69
N ALA A 48 -9.37 -30.72 -29.83
CA ALA A 48 -8.81 -31.49 -30.95
C ALA A 48 -9.57 -32.80 -30.97
N ARG A 49 -10.35 -33.06 -32.04
CA ARG A 49 -11.12 -34.29 -32.17
C ARG A 49 -10.13 -35.43 -32.02
N SER A 50 -10.07 -36.00 -30.82
CA SER A 50 -9.06 -37.01 -30.50
C SER A 50 -9.35 -38.35 -31.10
N SER A 51 -10.55 -38.52 -31.68
CA SER A 51 -10.99 -39.76 -32.32
C SER A 51 -12.21 -39.52 -33.24
N ASP A 52 -12.30 -40.25 -34.33
CA ASP A 52 -13.49 -40.27 -35.19
C ASP A 52 -14.50 -41.30 -34.65
N TYR A 53 -15.74 -40.88 -34.45
CA TYR A 53 -16.81 -41.75 -33.95
C TYR A 53 -17.07 -42.95 -34.89
N ARG A 54 -16.89 -42.81 -36.20
CA ARG A 54 -17.07 -43.87 -37.18
C ARG A 54 -16.09 -45.01 -36.96
N ARG A 55 -14.83 -44.67 -36.70
CA ARG A 55 -13.78 -45.63 -36.35
C ARG A 55 -14.11 -46.33 -35.03
N LEU A 56 -14.50 -45.60 -34.02
CA LEU A 56 -14.90 -46.18 -32.72
C LEU A 56 -16.12 -47.11 -32.82
N LEU A 57 -17.09 -46.82 -33.72
CA LEU A 57 -18.21 -47.70 -33.99
C LEU A 57 -17.76 -48.98 -34.66
N ALA A 58 -16.84 -48.91 -35.62
CA ALA A 58 -16.28 -50.11 -36.30
C ALA A 58 -15.49 -50.97 -35.31
N GLU A 59 -14.63 -50.37 -34.50
CA GLU A 59 -13.88 -51.05 -33.42
C GLU A 59 -14.83 -51.74 -32.43
N TYR A 60 -15.92 -51.08 -32.04
CA TYR A 60 -16.93 -51.67 -31.17
C TYR A 60 -17.63 -52.87 -31.81
N ALA A 61 -18.03 -52.74 -33.08
CA ALA A 61 -18.69 -53.84 -33.81
C ALA A 61 -17.76 -55.07 -33.96
N GLN A 62 -16.49 -54.83 -34.23
CA GLN A 62 -15.48 -55.89 -34.32
C GLN A 62 -15.26 -56.59 -32.97
N ALA A 63 -15.15 -55.81 -31.88
CA ALA A 63 -14.90 -56.36 -30.54
C ALA A 63 -16.10 -57.11 -29.94
N HIS A 64 -17.35 -56.73 -30.30
CA HIS A 64 -18.56 -57.27 -29.67
C HIS A 64 -19.45 -58.06 -30.60
N GLY A 65 -19.06 -58.24 -31.87
CA GLY A 65 -19.87 -58.97 -32.88
C GLY A 65 -21.22 -58.32 -33.22
N LYS A 66 -21.46 -57.10 -32.80
CA LYS A 66 -22.73 -56.35 -33.03
C LYS A 66 -22.51 -54.85 -33.09
N ALA A 67 -23.30 -54.17 -33.91
CA ALA A 67 -23.25 -52.72 -34.00
C ALA A 67 -23.78 -52.04 -32.72
N LEU A 68 -23.13 -50.92 -32.28
CA LEU A 68 -23.62 -50.09 -31.18
C LEU A 68 -24.89 -49.37 -31.64
N THR A 69 -26.00 -49.64 -30.99
CA THR A 69 -27.30 -49.01 -31.33
C THR A 69 -27.36 -47.57 -30.82
N PRO A 70 -28.06 -46.66 -31.52
CA PRO A 70 -28.35 -45.33 -31.02
C PRO A 70 -29.03 -45.34 -29.64
N VAL A 71 -29.01 -44.19 -28.97
CA VAL A 71 -29.64 -44.03 -27.66
C VAL A 71 -31.17 -44.07 -27.83
N ARG A 72 -31.80 -45.00 -27.15
CA ARG A 72 -33.27 -44.98 -27.04
C ARG A 72 -33.66 -43.95 -26.00
N SER A 73 -34.34 -42.84 -26.42
CA SER A 73 -34.78 -41.81 -25.49
C SER A 73 -35.82 -42.37 -24.53
N ARG A 74 -35.56 -42.30 -23.25
CA ARG A 74 -36.58 -42.43 -22.20
C ARG A 74 -37.44 -41.16 -22.21
N LYS A 75 -38.77 -41.30 -21.85
CA LYS A 75 -39.71 -40.19 -21.85
C LYS A 75 -39.12 -38.86 -21.34
N GLY A 76 -39.13 -37.85 -22.19
CA GLY A 76 -39.14 -36.46 -21.76
C GLY A 76 -37.94 -35.57 -22.16
N VAL A 77 -36.71 -36.03 -22.16
CA VAL A 77 -35.58 -35.11 -22.42
C VAL A 77 -34.66 -35.68 -23.50
N ARG A 78 -34.52 -34.94 -24.61
CA ARG A 78 -33.63 -35.31 -25.73
C ARG A 78 -32.52 -34.28 -25.88
N VAL A 79 -31.35 -34.77 -26.26
CA VAL A 79 -30.27 -33.89 -26.76
C VAL A 79 -30.71 -33.29 -28.10
N PRO A 80 -30.58 -31.97 -28.32
CA PRO A 80 -30.96 -31.31 -29.57
C PRO A 80 -30.24 -31.95 -30.77
N ALA A 81 -30.97 -32.06 -31.89
CA ALA A 81 -30.44 -32.72 -33.10
C ALA A 81 -29.16 -32.07 -33.67
N ALA A 82 -28.96 -30.80 -33.45
CA ALA A 82 -27.77 -30.05 -33.85
C ALA A 82 -26.53 -30.37 -33.00
N CYS A 83 -26.66 -31.02 -31.82
CA CYS A 83 -25.54 -31.34 -30.95
C CYS A 83 -24.72 -32.51 -31.52
N GLN A 84 -23.40 -32.34 -31.45
CA GLN A 84 -22.41 -33.36 -31.73
C GLN A 84 -21.46 -33.54 -30.57
N CYS A 85 -20.91 -34.72 -30.39
CA CYS A 85 -19.90 -34.96 -29.37
C CYS A 85 -18.63 -34.18 -29.69
N GLU A 86 -18.23 -33.31 -28.78
CA GLU A 86 -17.03 -32.47 -28.93
C GLU A 86 -15.74 -33.32 -29.10
N ARG A 87 -15.69 -34.50 -28.48
CA ARG A 87 -14.50 -35.38 -28.50
C ARG A 87 -14.38 -36.26 -29.73
N CYS A 88 -15.48 -36.88 -30.18
CA CYS A 88 -15.43 -37.86 -31.28
C CYS A 88 -16.30 -37.48 -32.47
N GLY A 89 -17.07 -36.40 -32.41
CA GLY A 89 -17.96 -35.95 -33.49
C GLY A 89 -19.24 -36.77 -33.64
N ALA A 90 -19.57 -37.65 -32.70
CA ALA A 90 -20.79 -38.47 -32.77
C ALA A 90 -22.05 -37.60 -32.82
N PRO A 91 -23.03 -37.93 -33.69
CA PRO A 91 -24.29 -37.17 -33.76
C PRO A 91 -25.16 -37.37 -32.54
N ALA A 92 -26.16 -36.48 -32.35
CA ALA A 92 -27.07 -36.47 -31.21
C ALA A 92 -27.75 -37.83 -30.95
N ALA A 93 -27.90 -38.69 -31.98
CA ALA A 93 -28.44 -40.02 -31.83
C ALA A 93 -27.65 -40.93 -30.85
N TYR A 94 -26.38 -40.63 -30.63
CA TYR A 94 -25.51 -41.36 -29.69
C TYR A 94 -25.23 -40.57 -28.41
N LEU A 95 -25.93 -39.45 -28.20
CA LEU A 95 -25.79 -38.62 -26.98
C LEU A 95 -27.03 -38.78 -26.09
N TYR A 96 -26.82 -38.81 -24.77
CA TYR A 96 -27.93 -38.82 -23.80
C TYR A 96 -27.70 -37.82 -22.70
N VAL A 97 -28.78 -37.26 -22.17
CA VAL A 97 -28.73 -36.29 -21.12
C VAL A 97 -28.21 -36.94 -19.83
N ASN A 98 -27.20 -36.30 -19.19
CA ASN A 98 -26.50 -36.84 -18.02
C ASN A 98 -27.00 -36.24 -16.68
N ASP A 99 -27.59 -35.06 -16.73
CA ASP A 99 -27.99 -34.24 -15.53
C ASP A 99 -29.53 -34.17 -15.34
N GLY A 100 -30.25 -35.15 -15.84
CA GLY A 100 -31.70 -35.31 -15.63
C GLY A 100 -32.51 -34.15 -16.20
N ARG A 101 -33.37 -33.50 -15.37
CA ARG A 101 -34.26 -32.44 -15.82
C ARG A 101 -33.57 -31.14 -16.24
N LEU A 102 -32.33 -30.94 -15.82
CA LEU A 102 -31.56 -29.72 -16.17
C LEU A 102 -31.21 -29.70 -17.66
N ALA A 103 -31.03 -30.87 -18.28
CA ALA A 103 -30.71 -31.04 -19.71
C ALA A 103 -29.57 -30.14 -20.20
N SER A 104 -28.61 -29.87 -19.33
CA SER A 104 -27.48 -29.00 -19.62
C SER A 104 -26.21 -29.73 -20.06
N GLN A 105 -26.15 -31.04 -19.73
CA GLN A 105 -25.02 -31.91 -20.04
C GLN A 105 -25.45 -33.16 -20.80
N TYR A 106 -24.62 -33.56 -21.76
CA TYR A 106 -24.76 -34.87 -22.41
C TYR A 106 -23.56 -35.79 -22.10
N ARG A 107 -23.83 -37.09 -22.18
CA ARG A 107 -22.78 -38.11 -22.22
C ARG A 107 -22.83 -38.84 -23.56
N CYS A 108 -21.65 -39.00 -24.19
CA CYS A 108 -21.54 -39.72 -25.43
C CYS A 108 -21.53 -41.25 -25.17
N LYS A 109 -22.39 -41.99 -25.86
CA LYS A 109 -22.44 -43.44 -25.74
C LYS A 109 -21.26 -44.16 -26.39
N ILE A 110 -20.57 -43.48 -27.35
CA ILE A 110 -19.45 -44.05 -28.10
C ILE A 110 -18.12 -43.84 -27.33
N CYS A 111 -17.76 -42.61 -27.05
CA CYS A 111 -16.46 -42.31 -26.43
C CYS A 111 -16.54 -42.01 -24.92
N HIS A 112 -17.70 -42.10 -24.34
CA HIS A 112 -18.01 -41.81 -22.91
C HIS A 112 -17.69 -40.41 -22.44
N ALA A 113 -17.33 -39.48 -23.34
CA ALA A 113 -17.08 -38.09 -22.97
C ALA A 113 -18.35 -37.38 -22.48
N LEU A 114 -18.16 -36.49 -21.53
CA LEU A 114 -19.16 -35.52 -21.06
C LEU A 114 -18.98 -34.22 -21.85
N GLY A 115 -20.10 -33.61 -22.27
CA GLY A 115 -20.12 -32.32 -22.95
C GLY A 115 -21.36 -31.52 -22.57
N GLN A 116 -21.44 -30.28 -23.03
CA GLN A 116 -22.55 -29.37 -22.72
C GLN A 116 -23.55 -29.34 -23.93
N ILE A 117 -24.84 -29.36 -23.63
CA ILE A 117 -25.91 -29.32 -24.65
C ILE A 117 -26.07 -27.91 -25.20
N ALA A 118 -26.02 -26.92 -24.32
CA ALA A 118 -26.01 -25.50 -24.66
C ALA A 118 -25.19 -24.78 -23.62
N PRO A 119 -24.57 -23.67 -23.94
CA PRO A 119 -23.97 -22.81 -22.92
C PRO A 119 -25.11 -22.25 -22.07
N THR A 120 -25.42 -22.89 -20.93
CA THR A 120 -26.39 -22.42 -19.95
C THR A 120 -25.91 -21.22 -19.16
N ARG A 121 -24.66 -20.84 -19.34
CA ARG A 121 -24.10 -19.63 -18.73
C ARG A 121 -24.47 -18.42 -19.57
N ARG A 122 -25.18 -17.48 -18.95
CA ARG A 122 -25.21 -16.09 -19.43
C ARG A 122 -23.79 -15.66 -19.72
N LYS A 123 -23.59 -14.85 -20.79
CA LYS A 123 -22.31 -14.17 -21.02
C LYS A 123 -21.85 -13.61 -19.69
N SER A 124 -20.64 -13.91 -19.29
CA SER A 124 -20.10 -13.40 -18.03
C SER A 124 -20.06 -11.87 -18.11
N GLU A 125 -20.75 -11.19 -17.21
CA GLU A 125 -20.66 -9.74 -17.03
C GLU A 125 -19.36 -9.36 -16.29
N ALA A 126 -18.39 -10.27 -16.22
CA ALA A 126 -17.12 -10.03 -15.58
C ALA A 126 -16.36 -8.92 -16.33
N LYS A 127 -15.78 -8.00 -15.55
CA LYS A 127 -14.94 -6.92 -16.08
C LYS A 127 -13.53 -7.42 -16.42
N TYR A 128 -13.05 -8.43 -15.68
CA TYR A 128 -11.68 -8.94 -15.79
C TYR A 128 -11.61 -10.46 -15.74
N TRP A 129 -10.58 -11.02 -16.40
CA TRP A 129 -10.28 -12.44 -16.40
C TRP A 129 -8.85 -12.69 -15.91
N CYS A 130 -8.63 -13.85 -15.29
CA CYS A 130 -7.34 -14.27 -14.77
C CYS A 130 -6.33 -14.49 -15.92
N PRO A 131 -5.14 -13.87 -15.90
CA PRO A 131 -4.15 -14.03 -16.96
C PRO A 131 -3.59 -15.46 -17.04
N SER A 132 -3.60 -16.20 -15.90
CA SER A 132 -3.04 -17.54 -15.84
C SER A 132 -4.01 -18.68 -16.19
N CYS A 133 -5.32 -18.47 -16.08
CA CYS A 133 -6.31 -19.52 -16.35
C CYS A 133 -7.54 -19.05 -17.11
N SER A 134 -7.57 -17.82 -17.57
CA SER A 134 -8.62 -17.23 -18.40
C SER A 134 -10.04 -17.30 -17.83
N ARG A 135 -10.20 -17.63 -16.55
CA ARG A 135 -11.51 -17.59 -15.89
C ARG A 135 -11.84 -16.20 -15.38
N ALA A 136 -13.12 -15.85 -15.43
CA ALA A 136 -13.63 -14.59 -14.88
C ALA A 136 -13.22 -14.41 -13.43
N LEU A 137 -12.75 -13.21 -13.09
CA LEU A 137 -12.47 -12.81 -11.72
C LEU A 137 -13.77 -12.37 -11.06
N TYR A 138 -13.93 -12.69 -9.77
CA TYR A 138 -15.05 -12.19 -8.99
C TYR A 138 -14.60 -11.07 -8.04
N ILE A 139 -15.50 -10.13 -7.73
CA ILE A 139 -15.24 -9.10 -6.74
C ILE A 139 -15.17 -9.76 -5.36
N TRP A 140 -14.00 -9.68 -4.73
CA TRP A 140 -13.77 -10.23 -3.40
C TRP A 140 -13.99 -9.19 -2.30
N LYS A 141 -13.55 -7.96 -2.53
CA LYS A 141 -13.76 -6.82 -1.65
C LYS A 141 -13.94 -5.57 -2.49
N GLN A 142 -14.75 -4.65 -1.98
CA GLN A 142 -14.98 -3.34 -2.59
C GLN A 142 -15.05 -2.29 -1.50
N SER A 143 -14.36 -1.17 -1.72
CA SER A 143 -14.42 0.04 -0.92
C SER A 143 -14.58 1.24 -1.85
N GLU A 144 -14.67 2.44 -1.29
CA GLU A 144 -14.75 3.68 -2.08
C GLU A 144 -13.49 3.91 -2.93
N THR A 145 -12.32 3.51 -2.44
CA THR A 145 -11.03 3.78 -3.08
C THR A 145 -10.46 2.60 -3.84
N GLU A 146 -10.95 1.37 -3.64
CA GLU A 146 -10.43 0.19 -4.33
C GLU A 146 -11.48 -0.92 -4.50
N THR A 147 -11.37 -1.64 -5.61
CA THR A 147 -12.07 -2.89 -5.85
C THR A 147 -11.04 -4.02 -6.04
N ILE A 148 -11.17 -5.10 -5.27
CA ILE A 148 -10.27 -6.25 -5.33
C ILE A 148 -10.98 -7.40 -6.03
N TYR A 149 -10.43 -7.79 -7.18
CA TYR A 149 -10.86 -8.94 -7.96
C TYR A 149 -10.00 -10.15 -7.63
N LYS A 150 -10.60 -11.35 -7.58
CA LYS A 150 -9.90 -12.57 -7.18
C LYS A 150 -10.26 -13.74 -8.10
N CYS A 151 -9.26 -14.58 -8.40
CA CYS A 151 -9.48 -15.82 -9.12
C CYS A 151 -10.04 -16.91 -8.20
N GLY A 152 -11.21 -17.47 -8.56
CA GLY A 152 -11.86 -18.55 -7.81
C GLY A 152 -11.47 -19.96 -8.27
N ASN A 153 -10.66 -20.11 -9.30
CA ASN A 153 -10.34 -21.40 -9.90
C ASN A 153 -9.30 -22.18 -9.07
N ASP A 154 -9.68 -23.35 -8.55
CA ASP A 154 -8.77 -24.24 -7.80
C ASP A 154 -7.73 -24.93 -8.69
N GLN A 155 -7.96 -25.00 -10.00
CA GLN A 155 -7.04 -25.54 -11.00
C GLN A 155 -6.22 -24.43 -11.69
N CYS A 156 -6.23 -23.22 -11.17
CA CYS A 156 -5.43 -22.14 -11.71
C CYS A 156 -3.94 -22.41 -11.50
N ARG A 157 -3.15 -22.36 -12.59
CA ARG A 157 -1.71 -22.61 -12.53
C ARG A 157 -1.02 -21.69 -11.51
N HIS A 158 -1.33 -20.40 -11.51
CA HIS A 158 -0.84 -19.46 -10.53
C HIS A 158 -1.10 -19.90 -9.08
N TYR A 159 -2.30 -20.40 -8.79
CA TYR A 159 -2.66 -20.90 -7.46
C TYR A 159 -1.89 -22.17 -7.11
N LEU A 160 -1.80 -23.12 -8.03
CA LEU A 160 -1.11 -24.40 -7.82
C LEU A 160 0.39 -24.22 -7.63
N ASP A 161 1.02 -23.37 -8.42
CA ASP A 161 2.45 -23.06 -8.31
C ASP A 161 2.78 -22.42 -6.95
N ARG A 162 1.94 -21.50 -6.47
CA ARG A 162 2.10 -20.92 -5.13
C ARG A 162 1.84 -21.90 -4.01
N LEU A 163 0.83 -22.75 -4.17
CA LEU A 163 0.54 -23.83 -3.23
C LEU A 163 1.70 -24.83 -3.10
N ALA A 164 2.35 -25.16 -4.23
CA ALA A 164 3.51 -26.04 -4.25
C ALA A 164 4.73 -25.48 -3.51
N ARG A 165 4.87 -24.15 -3.47
CA ARG A 165 5.98 -23.45 -2.78
C ARG A 165 5.80 -23.31 -1.27
N LEU A 166 4.65 -23.72 -0.71
CA LEU A 166 4.42 -23.70 0.74
C LEU A 166 5.33 -24.69 1.45
N THR A 167 5.88 -24.29 2.60
CA THR A 167 6.56 -25.22 3.50
C THR A 167 5.57 -26.21 4.14
N PRO A 168 6.03 -27.33 4.67
CA PRO A 168 5.16 -28.26 5.39
C PRO A 168 4.39 -27.61 6.54
N GLU A 169 5.06 -26.73 7.30
CA GLU A 169 4.48 -26.00 8.44
C GLU A 169 3.37 -25.04 7.97
N GLU A 170 3.59 -24.30 6.88
CA GLU A 170 2.61 -23.39 6.30
C GLU A 170 1.38 -24.15 5.76
N ARG A 171 1.60 -25.32 5.18
CA ARG A 171 0.50 -26.22 4.73
C ARG A 171 -0.33 -26.71 5.90
N GLU A 172 0.32 -27.08 7.01
CA GLU A 172 -0.37 -27.56 8.20
C GLU A 172 -1.13 -26.42 8.90
N ALA A 173 -0.51 -25.25 9.04
CA ALA A 173 -1.15 -24.04 9.58
C ALA A 173 -2.40 -23.69 8.76
N ARG A 174 -2.34 -23.81 7.42
CA ARG A 174 -3.49 -23.59 6.56
C ARG A 174 -4.62 -24.59 6.77
N LYS A 175 -4.33 -25.86 7.01
CA LYS A 175 -5.36 -26.87 7.34
C LYS A 175 -6.10 -26.53 8.62
N ARG A 176 -5.42 -25.88 9.57
CA ARG A 176 -6.00 -25.38 10.83
C ARG A 176 -6.70 -24.03 10.71
N ASN A 177 -6.88 -23.49 9.50
CA ASN A 177 -7.40 -22.14 9.24
C ASN A 177 -6.56 -21.00 9.85
N ILE A 178 -5.30 -21.25 10.18
CA ILE A 178 -4.34 -20.22 10.58
C ILE A 178 -3.76 -19.64 9.29
N TYR A 179 -4.25 -18.46 8.90
CA TYR A 179 -3.79 -17.77 7.69
C TYR A 179 -2.84 -16.64 8.08
N ASP A 180 -1.64 -16.66 7.50
CA ASP A 180 -0.86 -15.45 7.42
C ASP A 180 -1.60 -14.46 6.48
N PRO A 181 -2.07 -13.30 6.99
CA PRO A 181 -2.81 -12.33 6.18
C PRO A 181 -1.98 -11.80 5.01
N ASN A 182 -0.67 -11.95 5.07
CA ASN A 182 0.25 -11.56 4.01
C ASN A 182 0.39 -12.65 2.94
N TYR A 183 -0.10 -13.85 3.15
CA TYR A 183 0.09 -14.96 2.23
C TYR A 183 -1.09 -15.16 1.28
N LYS A 184 -0.97 -14.61 0.07
CA LYS A 184 -2.01 -14.64 -0.97
C LYS A 184 -1.66 -15.68 -2.04
N LEU A 185 -2.35 -16.81 -2.03
CA LEU A 185 -2.11 -17.89 -2.99
C LEU A 185 -2.77 -17.65 -4.35
N ARG A 186 -3.97 -17.04 -4.34
CA ARG A 186 -4.77 -16.83 -5.54
C ARG A 186 -4.40 -15.51 -6.20
N TYR A 187 -4.45 -15.47 -7.51
CA TYR A 187 -4.31 -14.23 -8.27
C TYR A 187 -5.35 -13.21 -7.78
N GLN A 188 -4.89 -11.99 -7.52
CA GLN A 188 -5.70 -10.85 -7.10
C GLN A 188 -5.28 -9.63 -7.89
N PHE A 189 -6.24 -8.97 -8.48
CA PHE A 189 -6.07 -7.68 -9.11
C PHE A 189 -6.77 -6.61 -8.29
N ARG A 190 -6.10 -5.47 -8.09
CA ARG A 190 -6.65 -4.32 -7.39
C ARG A 190 -6.85 -3.19 -8.37
N GLU A 191 -8.09 -2.77 -8.51
CA GLU A 191 -8.47 -1.58 -9.24
C GLU A 191 -8.65 -0.45 -8.24
N PHE A 192 -7.95 0.67 -8.45
CA PHE A 192 -7.99 1.82 -7.57
C PHE A 192 -8.87 2.92 -8.20
N HIS A 193 -9.72 3.52 -7.37
CA HIS A 193 -10.65 4.59 -7.73
C HIS A 193 -10.29 5.83 -6.93
N LEU A 194 -9.07 6.35 -7.13
CA LEU A 194 -8.57 7.51 -6.41
C LEU A 194 -9.06 8.79 -7.08
N LYS A 195 -9.66 9.66 -6.29
CA LYS A 195 -10.04 11.02 -6.71
C LYS A 195 -8.89 11.99 -6.37
N PRO A 196 -8.87 13.19 -6.98
CA PRO A 196 -7.87 14.21 -6.63
C PRO A 196 -7.78 14.52 -5.14
N GLU A 197 -8.92 14.49 -4.42
CA GLU A 197 -8.99 14.72 -2.97
C GLU A 197 -8.26 13.62 -2.18
N ASP A 198 -8.26 12.38 -2.68
CA ASP A 198 -7.57 11.25 -2.06
C ASP A 198 -6.05 11.36 -2.17
N LEU A 199 -5.54 12.19 -3.08
CA LEU A 199 -4.12 12.44 -3.28
C LEU A 199 -3.57 13.55 -2.38
N ALA A 200 -4.46 14.28 -1.69
CA ALA A 200 -4.06 15.33 -0.77
C ALA A 200 -3.49 14.74 0.53
N CYS A 201 -2.31 15.20 0.92
CA CYS A 201 -1.73 14.88 2.20
C CYS A 201 -2.44 15.62 3.34
N ARG A 202 -2.53 14.98 4.49
CA ARG A 202 -3.13 15.59 5.67
C ARG A 202 -2.23 16.68 6.23
N ARG A 203 -2.84 17.84 6.47
CA ARG A 203 -2.23 19.02 7.09
C ARG A 203 -3.09 19.48 8.27
N PRO A 204 -2.54 20.28 9.21
CA PRO A 204 -3.36 20.87 10.28
C PRO A 204 -4.45 21.74 9.65
N GLN A 205 -5.69 21.58 10.10
CA GLN A 205 -6.86 22.28 9.58
C GLN A 205 -7.69 22.86 10.72
N GLY A 206 -7.67 24.19 10.84
CA GLY A 206 -8.66 24.93 11.62
C GLY A 206 -8.76 24.58 13.12
N GLY A 207 -7.71 24.00 13.70
CA GLY A 207 -7.69 23.61 15.12
C GLY A 207 -7.31 24.74 16.07
N SER A 208 -6.85 25.89 15.56
CA SER A 208 -6.43 27.02 16.37
C SER A 208 -7.41 28.19 16.29
N ASN A 209 -7.89 28.62 17.47
CA ASN A 209 -8.64 29.86 17.63
C ASN A 209 -7.71 31.07 17.86
N VAL A 210 -6.41 30.92 17.63
CA VAL A 210 -5.41 31.98 17.89
C VAL A 210 -5.02 32.65 16.59
N ASP A 211 -5.33 33.92 16.49
CA ASP A 211 -4.80 34.80 15.46
C ASP A 211 -3.38 35.23 15.84
N LEU A 212 -2.38 34.77 15.11
CA LEU A 212 -0.97 35.08 15.38
C LEU A 212 -0.64 36.56 15.18
N SER A 213 -1.44 37.31 14.41
CA SER A 213 -1.28 38.75 14.25
C SER A 213 -1.72 39.56 15.49
N ARG A 214 -2.52 38.92 16.35
CA ARG A 214 -3.13 39.54 17.55
C ARG A 214 -2.85 38.76 18.84
N ILE A 215 -1.70 38.06 18.89
CA ILE A 215 -1.33 37.31 20.09
C ILE A 215 -1.18 38.26 21.29
N HIS A 216 -1.74 37.85 22.42
CA HIS A 216 -1.62 38.62 23.68
C HIS A 216 -0.18 38.66 24.18
N ASN A 217 0.59 37.60 23.94
CA ASN A 217 2.01 37.53 24.29
C ASN A 217 2.89 38.04 23.13
N SER A 218 4.13 38.37 23.44
CA SER A 218 5.07 38.88 22.43
C SER A 218 5.44 37.82 21.38
N PRO A 219 5.83 38.22 20.15
CA PRO A 219 6.39 37.31 19.15
C PRO A 219 7.61 36.52 19.67
N ARG A 220 8.36 37.07 20.61
CA ARG A 220 9.46 36.36 21.27
C ARG A 220 8.94 35.17 22.08
N THR A 221 7.83 35.30 22.80
CA THR A 221 7.21 34.21 23.56
C THR A 221 6.78 33.08 22.63
N LEU A 222 6.13 33.41 21.51
CA LEU A 222 5.77 32.42 20.49
C LEU A 222 7.00 31.66 19.96
N SER A 223 8.06 32.40 19.61
CA SER A 223 9.29 31.82 19.09
C SER A 223 10.02 30.94 20.10
N LEU A 224 10.00 31.31 21.38
CA LEU A 224 10.52 30.49 22.48
C LEU A 224 9.68 29.22 22.67
N VAL A 225 8.36 29.31 22.59
CA VAL A 225 7.47 28.14 22.63
C VAL A 225 7.85 27.16 21.54
N LEU A 226 8.01 27.62 20.29
CA LEU A 226 8.39 26.76 19.17
C LEU A 226 9.79 26.16 19.34
N SER A 227 10.75 26.96 19.82
CA SER A 227 12.10 26.47 20.07
C SER A 227 12.11 25.36 21.13
N CYS A 228 11.42 25.53 22.24
CA CYS A 228 11.33 24.52 23.30
C CYS A 228 10.53 23.28 22.82
N PHE A 229 9.37 23.53 22.21
CA PHE A 229 8.47 22.47 21.83
C PHE A 229 8.97 21.66 20.63
N VAL A 230 9.50 22.31 19.58
CA VAL A 230 9.95 21.64 18.37
C VAL A 230 11.44 21.32 18.42
N ASN A 231 12.36 22.29 18.56
CA ASN A 231 13.78 22.02 18.47
C ASN A 231 14.28 21.10 19.60
N VAL A 232 13.84 21.37 20.84
CA VAL A 232 14.23 20.58 22.03
C VAL A 232 13.35 19.33 22.20
N GLY A 233 12.15 19.32 21.62
CA GLY A 233 11.22 18.20 21.69
C GLY A 233 10.43 18.08 22.99
N LEU A 234 10.27 19.16 23.76
CA LEU A 234 9.54 19.15 25.03
C LEU A 234 8.03 18.99 24.83
N SER A 235 7.36 18.37 25.80
CA SER A 235 5.90 18.38 25.88
C SER A 235 5.38 19.77 26.25
N SER A 236 4.10 20.06 26.04
CA SER A 236 3.50 21.36 26.38
C SER A 236 3.66 21.75 27.85
N ARG A 237 3.57 20.77 28.76
CA ARG A 237 3.76 20.99 30.19
C ARG A 237 5.22 21.28 30.56
N GLN A 238 6.16 20.55 29.95
CA GLN A 238 7.59 20.82 30.13
C GLN A 238 7.98 22.17 29.54
N THR A 239 7.47 22.52 28.34
CA THR A 239 7.66 23.85 27.74
C THR A 239 7.16 24.95 28.66
N ARG A 240 5.94 24.83 29.19
CA ARG A 240 5.41 25.80 30.18
C ARG A 240 6.35 25.96 31.40
N ASN A 241 6.77 24.83 31.98
CA ASN A 241 7.60 24.85 33.17
C ASN A 241 8.99 25.47 32.90
N LEU A 242 9.58 25.17 31.75
CA LEU A 242 10.85 25.76 31.34
C LEU A 242 10.73 27.25 31.13
N LEU A 243 9.67 27.70 30.42
CA LEU A 243 9.43 29.13 30.18
C LEU A 243 9.23 29.92 31.50
N ALA A 244 8.50 29.35 32.44
CA ALA A 244 8.32 29.96 33.76
C ALA A 244 9.62 29.98 34.57
N GLY A 245 10.36 28.86 34.63
CA GLY A 245 11.53 28.74 35.49
C GLY A 245 12.79 29.42 34.97
N PHE A 246 12.95 29.60 33.66
CA PHE A 246 14.17 30.17 33.08
C PHE A 246 13.99 31.56 32.47
N PHE A 247 12.77 31.91 32.06
CA PHE A 247 12.50 33.14 31.30
C PHE A 247 11.46 34.03 31.95
N ASP A 248 10.93 33.64 33.13
CA ASP A 248 9.85 34.34 33.83
C ASP A 248 8.61 34.60 32.94
N ILE A 249 8.33 33.62 32.02
CA ILE A 249 7.18 33.69 31.12
C ILE A 249 6.11 32.72 31.62
N HIS A 250 5.03 33.28 32.15
CA HIS A 250 3.92 32.53 32.75
C HIS A 250 2.76 32.36 31.76
N ILE A 251 2.72 31.23 31.09
CA ILE A 251 1.63 30.83 30.16
C ILE A 251 1.09 29.47 30.53
N SER A 252 -0.15 29.15 30.12
CA SER A 252 -0.72 27.84 30.34
C SER A 252 -0.16 26.82 29.34
N HIS A 253 -0.19 25.54 29.69
CA HIS A 253 0.17 24.50 28.73
C HIS A 253 -0.80 24.45 27.54
N GLN A 254 -2.04 24.92 27.71
CA GLN A 254 -3.01 25.06 26.61
C GLN A 254 -2.61 26.19 25.67
N THR A 255 -2.09 27.30 26.20
CA THR A 255 -1.52 28.39 25.37
C THR A 255 -0.36 27.88 24.51
N VAL A 256 0.52 27.02 25.07
CA VAL A 256 1.59 26.37 24.29
C VAL A 256 1.00 25.56 23.10
N ILE A 257 -0.03 24.73 23.35
CA ILE A 257 -0.68 23.92 22.29
C ILE A 257 -1.33 24.84 21.25
N ASN A 258 -2.05 25.88 21.66
CA ASN A 258 -2.70 26.82 20.77
C ASN A 258 -1.69 27.54 19.87
N TYR A 259 -0.56 27.97 20.39
CA TYR A 259 0.52 28.61 19.63
C TYR A 259 1.18 27.65 18.64
N VAL A 260 1.40 26.41 19.06
CA VAL A 260 1.94 25.35 18.18
C VAL A 260 0.99 25.08 17.03
N ASN A 261 -0.31 24.92 17.28
CA ASN A 261 -1.31 24.67 16.23
C ASN A 261 -1.41 25.87 15.27
N ALA A 262 -1.52 27.10 15.79
CA ALA A 262 -1.59 28.29 14.94
C ALA A 262 -0.35 28.48 14.06
N ALA A 263 0.85 28.25 14.62
CA ALA A 263 2.09 28.31 13.85
C ALA A 263 2.15 27.21 12.77
N ALA A 264 1.66 26.02 13.06
CA ALA A 264 1.62 24.92 12.11
C ALA A 264 0.63 25.19 10.97
N GLU A 265 -0.54 25.74 11.26
CA GLU A 265 -1.54 26.14 10.25
C GLU A 265 -0.99 27.22 9.32
N LEU A 266 -0.31 28.22 9.87
CA LEU A 266 0.35 29.26 9.08
C LEU A 266 1.47 28.69 8.20
N LEU A 267 2.29 27.78 8.75
CA LEU A 267 3.46 27.22 8.06
C LEU A 267 3.10 26.12 7.07
N ALA A 268 1.97 25.41 7.21
CA ALA A 268 1.66 24.25 6.36
C ALA A 268 1.68 24.56 4.86
N PRO A 269 0.98 25.58 4.35
CA PRO A 269 1.01 25.91 2.92
C PRO A 269 2.39 26.40 2.45
N TRP A 270 3.12 27.10 3.34
CA TRP A 270 4.47 27.55 3.05
C TRP A 270 5.45 26.36 2.94
N VAL A 271 5.37 25.41 3.87
CA VAL A 271 6.19 24.19 3.87
C VAL A 271 5.92 23.38 2.61
N ASP A 272 4.65 23.18 2.23
CA ASP A 272 4.29 22.45 1.01
C ASP A 272 4.84 23.12 -0.25
N LYS A 273 4.76 24.45 -0.34
CA LYS A 273 5.30 25.22 -1.46
C LYS A 273 6.84 25.15 -1.57
N HIS A 274 7.54 25.04 -0.42
CA HIS A 274 9.01 25.00 -0.35
C HIS A 274 9.54 23.58 -0.14
N MET A 275 8.71 22.57 -0.33
CA MET A 275 9.14 21.17 -0.26
C MET A 275 10.11 20.89 -1.42
N PRO A 276 11.33 20.41 -1.15
CA PRO A 276 12.27 20.10 -2.21
C PRO A 276 11.84 18.84 -2.96
N VAL A 277 11.91 18.85 -4.27
CA VAL A 277 11.75 17.64 -5.09
C VAL A 277 13.06 16.84 -5.04
N PRO A 278 13.03 15.51 -4.88
CA PRO A 278 14.25 14.68 -4.93
C PRO A 278 14.96 14.82 -6.27
N GLU A 279 16.29 14.98 -6.26
CA GLU A 279 17.07 15.07 -7.51
C GLU A 279 17.14 13.73 -8.25
N ALA A 280 17.51 12.65 -7.57
CA ALA A 280 17.67 11.34 -8.20
C ALA A 280 17.17 10.18 -7.32
N MET A 281 17.52 10.20 -6.04
CA MET A 281 17.26 9.08 -5.14
C MET A 281 16.57 9.55 -3.86
N ALA A 282 15.52 8.82 -3.49
CA ALA A 282 14.77 9.05 -2.27
C ALA A 282 14.51 7.73 -1.54
N ALA A 283 14.44 7.78 -0.22
CA ALA A 283 14.03 6.66 0.61
C ALA A 283 12.75 7.01 1.37
N ALA A 284 11.87 6.03 1.53
CA ALA A 284 10.66 6.19 2.30
C ALA A 284 10.45 5.07 3.30
N ASP A 285 9.76 5.42 4.35
CA ASP A 285 9.30 4.49 5.38
C ASP A 285 8.13 5.13 6.14
N GLU A 286 7.32 4.33 6.78
CA GLU A 286 6.31 4.83 7.68
C GLU A 286 6.63 4.50 9.13
N THR A 287 6.25 5.39 10.04
CA THR A 287 6.45 5.22 11.46
C THR A 287 5.14 5.41 12.22
N TYR A 288 5.02 4.74 13.36
CA TYR A 288 3.80 4.74 14.17
C TYR A 288 3.77 5.92 15.12
N ILE A 289 2.59 6.53 15.25
CA ILE A 289 2.24 7.50 16.29
C ILE A 289 0.92 7.11 16.94
N GLN A 290 0.72 7.46 18.20
CA GLN A 290 -0.56 7.30 18.88
C GLN A 290 -1.39 8.58 18.83
N VAL A 291 -2.65 8.45 18.39
CA VAL A 291 -3.64 9.51 18.42
C VAL A 291 -4.90 8.96 19.09
N ASN A 292 -5.32 9.56 20.18
CA ASN A 292 -6.48 9.07 20.98
C ASN A 292 -6.36 7.57 21.35
N GLY A 293 -5.16 7.10 21.66
CA GLY A 293 -4.93 5.69 21.98
C GLY A 293 -4.94 4.74 20.76
N GLN A 294 -5.21 5.25 19.57
CA GLN A 294 -5.20 4.49 18.32
C GLN A 294 -3.87 4.67 17.59
N TRP A 295 -3.39 3.60 16.94
CA TRP A 295 -2.21 3.67 16.10
C TRP A 295 -2.54 4.35 14.78
N ASN A 296 -1.73 5.33 14.42
CA ASN A 296 -1.73 6.07 13.17
C ASN A 296 -0.33 6.03 12.57
N TYR A 297 -0.19 6.47 11.33
CA TYR A 297 1.04 6.34 10.56
C TYR A 297 1.49 7.70 10.06
N THR A 298 2.77 7.99 10.27
CA THR A 298 3.47 9.11 9.63
C THR A 298 4.33 8.56 8.52
N TRP A 299 4.09 8.99 7.30
CA TRP A 299 4.84 8.64 6.10
C TRP A 299 5.87 9.74 5.85
N LEU A 300 7.11 9.35 5.62
CA LEU A 300 8.20 10.29 5.36
C LEU A 300 8.98 9.84 4.14
N VAL A 301 9.33 10.79 3.28
CA VAL A 301 10.22 10.60 2.14
C VAL A 301 11.42 11.52 2.33
N VAL A 302 12.63 10.98 2.25
CA VAL A 302 13.88 11.72 2.44
C VAL A 302 14.79 11.54 1.22
N GLU A 303 15.35 12.63 0.76
CA GLU A 303 16.32 12.67 -0.33
C GLU A 303 17.74 12.47 0.20
N GLU A 304 18.59 11.78 -0.58
CA GLU A 304 19.90 11.36 -0.13
C GLU A 304 20.91 12.48 0.04
N LYS A 305 21.12 13.29 -0.99
CA LYS A 305 22.25 14.25 -1.02
C LYS A 305 22.09 15.34 0.02
N ARG A 306 20.97 16.02 -0.01
CA ARG A 306 20.65 17.14 0.90
C ARG A 306 20.16 16.68 2.26
N ARG A 307 19.80 15.38 2.41
CA ARG A 307 19.16 14.86 3.63
C ARG A 307 17.78 15.50 3.91
N ALA A 308 17.17 16.12 2.92
CA ALA A 308 15.93 16.85 3.05
C ALA A 308 14.72 15.92 3.09
N ILE A 309 13.72 16.25 3.90
CA ILE A 309 12.38 15.65 3.79
C ILE A 309 11.72 16.26 2.56
N CYS A 310 11.38 15.40 1.60
CA CYS A 310 10.76 15.79 0.33
C CYS A 310 9.25 15.52 0.29
N GLY A 311 8.74 14.70 1.20
CA GLY A 311 7.32 14.42 1.30
C GLY A 311 6.95 13.90 2.68
N TYR A 312 5.75 14.25 3.14
CA TYR A 312 5.22 13.74 4.40
C TYR A 312 3.70 13.67 4.38
N ASN A 313 3.16 12.69 5.08
CA ASN A 313 1.73 12.51 5.24
C ASN A 313 1.42 11.84 6.58
N LEU A 314 0.22 12.07 7.09
CA LEU A 314 -0.34 11.34 8.23
C LEU A 314 -1.59 10.59 7.78
N SER A 315 -1.76 9.38 8.27
CA SER A 315 -2.93 8.58 7.97
C SER A 315 -3.35 7.68 9.13
N GLN A 316 -4.62 7.32 9.16
CA GLN A 316 -5.15 6.35 10.10
C GLN A 316 -4.88 4.91 9.65
N THR A 317 -4.56 4.71 8.38
CA THR A 317 -4.33 3.39 7.80
C THR A 317 -2.96 3.30 7.12
N ARG A 318 -2.42 2.09 7.06
CA ARG A 318 -1.20 1.75 6.32
C ARG A 318 -1.55 1.26 4.91
N GLY A 319 -2.48 1.93 4.24
CA GLY A 319 -3.02 1.53 2.94
C GLY A 319 -2.31 2.12 1.74
N THR A 320 -2.81 1.78 0.55
CA THR A 320 -2.26 2.27 -0.73
C THR A 320 -2.54 3.77 -0.91
N GLN A 321 -3.74 4.24 -0.58
CA GLN A 321 -4.11 5.64 -0.77
C GLN A 321 -3.15 6.62 -0.07
N PRO A 322 -2.83 6.52 1.25
CA PRO A 322 -1.87 7.42 1.86
C PRO A 322 -0.45 7.28 1.31
N ALA A 323 -0.05 6.09 0.83
CA ALA A 323 1.24 5.91 0.16
C ALA A 323 1.29 6.67 -1.17
N VAL A 324 0.23 6.59 -2.00
CA VAL A 324 0.11 7.35 -3.25
C VAL A 324 0.16 8.85 -2.97
N ALA A 325 -0.65 9.35 -2.03
CA ALA A 325 -0.66 10.76 -1.63
C ALA A 325 0.75 11.24 -1.22
N THR A 326 1.50 10.40 -0.50
CA THR A 326 2.88 10.72 -0.09
C THR A 326 3.82 10.80 -1.28
N LEU A 327 3.69 9.90 -2.29
CA LEU A 327 4.50 9.97 -3.51
C LEU A 327 4.18 11.24 -4.33
N TYR A 328 2.90 11.59 -4.47
CA TYR A 328 2.50 12.84 -5.14
C TYR A 328 3.01 14.08 -4.41
N ASN A 329 3.05 14.06 -3.07
CA ASN A 329 3.64 15.15 -2.30
C ASN A 329 5.16 15.25 -2.48
N ALA A 330 5.87 14.10 -2.60
CA ALA A 330 7.32 14.07 -2.71
C ALA A 330 7.83 14.36 -4.13
N PHE A 331 7.17 13.85 -5.16
CA PHE A 331 7.63 13.88 -6.54
C PHE A 331 6.78 14.81 -7.43
N GLY A 332 5.70 15.36 -6.90
CA GLY A 332 4.71 16.10 -7.68
C GLY A 332 3.77 15.19 -8.48
N PRO A 333 2.78 15.77 -9.20
CA PRO A 333 1.96 15.04 -10.16
C PRO A 333 2.83 14.54 -11.31
N PRO A 334 2.71 13.24 -11.69
CA PRO A 334 3.52 12.69 -12.78
C PRO A 334 3.08 13.24 -14.13
N ASP A 335 4.04 13.53 -14.98
CA ASP A 335 3.85 13.95 -16.37
C ASP A 335 4.87 13.28 -17.32
N ALA A 336 4.81 13.62 -18.61
CA ALA A 336 5.73 13.08 -19.60
C ALA A 336 7.20 13.46 -19.34
N THR A 337 7.45 14.58 -18.67
CA THR A 337 8.78 15.19 -18.44
C THR A 337 9.33 14.91 -17.04
N THR A 338 8.55 14.33 -16.14
CA THR A 338 8.99 13.99 -14.78
C THR A 338 10.32 13.24 -14.82
N PRO A 339 11.38 13.69 -14.10
CA PRO A 339 12.65 12.96 -14.03
C PRO A 339 12.43 11.54 -13.50
N THR A 340 13.28 10.61 -13.93
CA THR A 340 13.28 9.25 -13.38
C THR A 340 13.92 9.23 -12.00
N HIS A 341 13.16 8.81 -10.99
CA HIS A 341 13.64 8.72 -9.62
C HIS A 341 13.87 7.27 -9.18
N THR A 342 14.92 7.03 -8.41
CA THR A 342 15.12 5.76 -7.69
C THR A 342 14.51 5.89 -6.30
N PHE A 343 13.55 5.00 -5.99
CA PHE A 343 12.79 5.00 -4.76
C PHE A 343 13.10 3.77 -3.91
N VAL A 344 13.82 3.96 -2.82
CA VAL A 344 14.22 2.89 -1.89
C VAL A 344 13.18 2.80 -0.76
N ARG A 345 12.67 1.60 -0.53
CA ARG A 345 11.62 1.38 0.48
C ARG A 345 11.73 0.00 1.12
N ASP A 346 10.96 -0.27 2.14
CA ASP A 346 10.78 -1.60 2.72
C ASP A 346 9.88 -2.50 1.85
N GLY A 347 9.57 -3.69 2.35
CA GLY A 347 8.68 -4.65 1.67
C GLY A 347 7.19 -4.37 1.79
N CYS A 348 6.76 -3.18 2.25
CA CYS A 348 5.34 -2.87 2.41
C CYS A 348 4.61 -2.86 1.05
N PRO A 349 3.56 -3.70 0.86
CA PRO A 349 2.84 -3.79 -0.42
C PRO A 349 2.14 -2.49 -0.85
N SER A 350 1.87 -1.59 0.10
CA SER A 350 1.26 -0.29 -0.20
C SER A 350 2.15 0.56 -1.11
N TYR A 351 3.48 0.47 -0.95
CA TYR A 351 4.41 1.16 -1.83
C TYR A 351 4.48 0.52 -3.23
N ASP A 352 4.33 -0.82 -3.35
CA ASP A 352 4.26 -1.47 -4.68
C ASP A 352 3.09 -0.92 -5.49
N ASN A 353 1.92 -0.87 -4.85
CA ASN A 353 0.73 -0.32 -5.47
C ASN A 353 0.88 1.17 -5.78
N ALA A 354 1.44 1.95 -4.85
CA ALA A 354 1.60 3.39 -5.03
C ALA A 354 2.53 3.73 -6.20
N VAL A 355 3.66 3.03 -6.31
CA VAL A 355 4.59 3.19 -7.44
C VAL A 355 3.94 2.75 -8.75
N HIS A 356 3.16 1.68 -8.73
CA HIS A 356 2.42 1.24 -9.93
C HIS A 356 1.42 2.30 -10.39
N ILE A 357 0.60 2.84 -9.49
CA ILE A 357 -0.37 3.90 -9.77
C ILE A 357 0.34 5.16 -10.30
N TYR A 358 1.43 5.58 -9.66
CA TYR A 358 2.19 6.75 -10.06
C TYR A 358 2.78 6.59 -11.47
N ASN A 359 3.40 5.44 -11.76
CA ASN A 359 3.94 5.16 -13.09
C ASN A 359 2.83 5.05 -14.16
N HIS A 360 1.66 4.50 -13.80
CA HIS A 360 0.51 4.44 -14.72
C HIS A 360 -0.02 5.84 -15.05
N ALA A 361 -0.15 6.70 -14.05
CA ALA A 361 -0.53 8.09 -14.28
C ALA A 361 0.47 8.84 -15.17
N ALA A 362 1.77 8.55 -15.05
CA ALA A 362 2.80 9.10 -15.94
C ALA A 362 2.63 8.61 -17.40
N LEU A 363 2.26 7.34 -17.61
CA LEU A 363 1.94 6.81 -18.93
C LEU A 363 0.71 7.49 -19.54
N GLU A 364 -0.35 7.68 -18.77
CA GLU A 364 -1.57 8.38 -19.19
C GLU A 364 -1.28 9.85 -19.57
N ALA A 365 -0.30 10.46 -18.89
CA ALA A 365 0.20 11.80 -19.21
C ALA A 365 1.17 11.85 -20.42
N GLY A 366 1.34 10.74 -21.15
CA GLY A 366 2.14 10.67 -22.38
C GLY A 366 3.59 10.23 -22.22
N ARG A 367 3.99 9.68 -21.05
CA ARG A 367 5.33 9.12 -20.85
C ARG A 367 5.47 7.78 -21.57
N GLU A 368 6.64 7.50 -22.11
CA GLU A 368 6.94 6.21 -22.76
C GLU A 368 6.94 5.05 -21.74
N ALA A 369 6.36 3.92 -22.12
CA ALA A 369 6.24 2.74 -21.25
C ALA A 369 7.59 2.15 -20.77
N THR A 370 8.64 2.31 -21.57
CA THR A 370 10.02 1.88 -21.26
C THR A 370 10.70 2.77 -20.22
N ASN A 371 10.23 4.01 -20.06
CA ASN A 371 10.83 5.02 -19.21
C ASN A 371 9.96 5.28 -17.96
N LYS A 372 10.14 4.50 -16.90
CA LYS A 372 9.39 4.64 -15.65
C LYS A 372 9.73 5.94 -14.92
N ALA A 373 8.71 6.64 -14.41
CA ALA A 373 8.91 7.83 -13.59
C ALA A 373 9.55 7.47 -12.24
N ILE A 374 9.17 6.34 -11.65
CA ILE A 374 9.75 5.82 -10.40
C ILE A 374 10.23 4.38 -10.62
N THR A 375 11.52 4.15 -10.36
CA THR A 375 12.11 2.81 -10.23
C THR A 375 12.21 2.45 -8.76
N SER A 376 11.45 1.45 -8.32
CA SER A 376 11.37 1.04 -6.91
C SER A 376 12.40 -0.04 -6.59
N ILE A 377 13.16 0.17 -5.50
CA ILE A 377 14.12 -0.78 -4.93
C ILE A 377 13.63 -1.20 -3.54
N THR A 378 13.45 -2.50 -3.35
CA THR A 378 13.03 -3.05 -2.05
C THR A 378 14.24 -3.49 -1.25
N VAL A 379 14.42 -2.94 -0.05
CA VAL A 379 15.47 -3.32 0.91
C VAL A 379 14.81 -3.74 2.22
N ILE A 380 14.96 -5.02 2.59
CA ILE A 380 14.32 -5.59 3.78
C ILE A 380 15.35 -5.78 4.87
N GLY A 381 15.07 -5.16 6.02
CA GLY A 381 15.98 -5.19 7.17
C GLY A 381 17.25 -4.39 6.95
N LEU A 382 18.22 -4.62 7.83
CA LEU A 382 19.54 -3.94 7.80
C LEU A 382 20.67 -4.89 7.47
N GLU A 383 20.38 -6.16 7.19
CA GLU A 383 21.36 -7.17 6.82
C GLU A 383 21.57 -7.19 5.29
N ASN A 384 22.84 -7.39 4.89
CA ASN A 384 23.18 -7.54 3.48
C ASN A 384 22.90 -8.98 3.04
N ARG A 385 21.65 -9.27 2.72
CA ARG A 385 21.19 -10.62 2.31
C ARG A 385 21.40 -10.89 0.81
N ASP A 386 21.54 -9.83 0.03
CA ASP A 386 21.78 -9.87 -1.41
C ASP A 386 22.53 -8.60 -1.86
N ASP A 387 23.05 -8.60 -3.10
CA ASP A 387 23.81 -7.49 -3.65
C ASP A 387 23.00 -6.19 -3.75
N VAL A 388 21.68 -6.28 -3.96
CA VAL A 388 20.79 -5.13 -4.00
C VAL A 388 20.68 -4.51 -2.61
N SER A 389 20.42 -5.32 -1.60
CA SER A 389 20.37 -4.87 -0.21
C SER A 389 21.70 -4.26 0.23
N ALA A 390 22.84 -4.87 -0.14
CA ALA A 390 24.16 -4.34 0.15
C ALA A 390 24.37 -2.94 -0.45
N ARG A 391 23.99 -2.76 -1.73
CA ARG A 391 24.13 -1.50 -2.47
C ARG A 391 23.25 -0.39 -1.92
N TYR A 392 22.02 -0.68 -1.55
CA TYR A 392 21.01 0.32 -1.16
C TYR A 392 20.77 0.42 0.36
N ARG A 393 21.48 -0.33 1.18
CA ARG A 393 21.36 -0.32 2.64
C ARG A 393 21.55 1.06 3.26
N ALA A 394 22.47 1.84 2.73
CA ALA A 394 22.74 3.20 3.23
C ALA A 394 21.49 4.10 3.17
N PHE A 395 20.67 3.93 2.14
CA PHE A 395 19.39 4.65 1.98
C PHE A 395 18.34 4.19 2.98
N LYS A 396 18.25 2.88 3.22
CA LYS A 396 17.37 2.37 4.27
C LYS A 396 17.77 2.88 5.65
N GLN A 397 19.07 2.94 5.95
CA GLN A 397 19.58 3.52 7.21
C GLN A 397 19.28 5.01 7.31
N LEU A 398 19.25 5.74 6.19
CA LEU A 398 18.92 7.16 6.18
C LEU A 398 17.50 7.40 6.69
N ILE A 399 16.51 6.73 6.10
CA ILE A 399 15.11 6.90 6.52
C ILE A 399 14.87 6.38 7.94
N GLU A 400 15.54 5.32 8.37
CA GLU A 400 15.45 4.84 9.75
C GLU A 400 16.02 5.84 10.77
N ARG A 401 17.12 6.56 10.42
CA ARG A 401 17.65 7.65 11.23
C ARG A 401 16.67 8.83 11.31
N LEU A 402 16.02 9.17 10.20
CA LEU A 402 14.98 10.19 10.18
C LEU A 402 13.81 9.78 11.10
N ASN A 403 13.31 8.55 10.98
CA ASN A 403 12.25 8.03 11.83
C ASN A 403 12.64 8.04 13.31
N ARG A 404 13.90 7.74 13.64
CA ARG A 404 14.43 7.83 15.01
C ARG A 404 14.42 9.29 15.51
N THR A 405 14.85 10.23 14.69
CA THR A 405 14.81 11.66 14.99
C THR A 405 13.37 12.12 15.20
N TYR A 406 12.45 11.75 14.32
CA TYR A 406 11.03 12.08 14.48
C TYR A 406 10.43 11.48 15.76
N LYS A 407 10.77 10.23 16.10
CA LYS A 407 10.34 9.59 17.36
C LYS A 407 10.88 10.30 18.61
N PHE A 408 12.06 10.90 18.55
CA PHE A 408 12.57 11.74 19.65
C PHE A 408 11.60 12.88 19.95
N HIS A 409 10.98 13.49 18.94
CA HIS A 409 10.02 14.57 19.12
C HIS A 409 8.61 14.10 19.50
N THR A 410 8.21 12.88 19.18
CA THR A 410 6.85 12.38 19.47
C THR A 410 6.74 11.65 20.81
N ARG A 411 7.76 10.91 21.22
CA ARG A 411 7.75 10.10 22.46
C ARG A 411 7.48 10.88 23.75
N PRO A 412 8.05 12.08 23.98
CA PRO A 412 7.83 12.84 25.22
C PRO A 412 6.38 13.27 25.44
N ARG A 413 5.54 13.17 24.40
CA ARG A 413 4.13 13.56 24.42
C ARG A 413 3.19 12.42 24.84
N ALA A 414 3.70 11.19 24.91
CA ALA A 414 2.92 9.99 25.23
C ALA A 414 1.65 9.82 24.35
N GLY A 415 1.72 10.25 23.09
CA GLY A 415 0.62 10.28 22.13
C GLY A 415 -0.07 11.64 22.01
N PHE A 416 -0.93 11.75 21.03
CA PHE A 416 -1.68 12.96 20.69
C PHE A 416 -3.15 12.83 21.07
N LYS A 417 -3.76 13.93 21.51
CA LYS A 417 -5.20 13.98 21.83
C LYS A 417 -6.07 14.19 20.58
N SER A 418 -5.49 14.69 19.48
CA SER A 418 -6.18 14.92 18.23
C SER A 418 -5.27 14.61 17.06
N PHE A 419 -5.88 14.28 15.91
CA PHE A 419 -5.16 14.07 14.67
C PHE A 419 -4.51 15.39 14.19
N ASP A 420 -5.21 16.52 14.33
CA ASP A 420 -4.68 17.84 13.97
C ASP A 420 -3.45 18.21 14.79
N GLY A 421 -3.42 17.90 16.10
CA GLY A 421 -2.23 18.09 16.92
C GLY A 421 -1.03 17.24 16.46
N ALA A 422 -1.27 16.05 15.93
CA ALA A 422 -0.23 15.24 15.33
C ALA A 422 0.23 15.83 13.99
N CYS A 423 -0.70 16.30 13.14
CA CYS A 423 -0.40 17.03 11.91
C CYS A 423 0.41 18.28 12.18
N ALA A 424 0.01 19.07 13.19
CA ALA A 424 0.70 20.30 13.58
C ALA A 424 2.16 20.04 13.98
N LEU A 425 2.41 19.06 14.87
CA LEU A 425 3.79 18.71 15.20
C LEU A 425 4.58 18.24 14.00
N THR A 426 3.99 17.41 13.14
CA THR A 426 4.70 16.86 11.98
C THR A 426 5.08 17.96 10.99
N THR A 427 4.17 18.89 10.70
CA THR A 427 4.45 20.06 9.84
C THR A 427 5.59 20.91 10.42
N LEU A 428 5.53 21.24 11.69
CA LEU A 428 6.59 22.00 12.37
C LEU A 428 7.93 21.23 12.42
N PHE A 429 7.87 19.91 12.60
CA PHE A 429 9.06 19.06 12.54
C PHE A 429 9.70 19.09 11.14
N VAL A 430 8.92 19.02 10.06
CA VAL A 430 9.42 19.13 8.69
C VAL A 430 10.06 20.49 8.44
N ALA A 431 9.39 21.58 8.85
CA ALA A 431 9.96 22.93 8.77
C ALA A 431 11.29 23.05 9.52
N TYR A 432 11.33 22.56 10.77
CA TYR A 432 12.54 22.53 11.60
C TYR A 432 13.64 21.69 10.95
N TYR A 433 13.31 20.45 10.53
CA TYR A 433 14.28 19.51 9.99
C TYR A 433 14.92 20.04 8.72
N ASN A 434 14.14 20.61 7.81
CA ASN A 434 14.64 21.09 6.51
C ASN A 434 15.36 22.44 6.60
N HIS A 435 14.90 23.36 7.44
CA HIS A 435 15.35 24.76 7.37
C HIS A 435 16.14 25.23 8.59
N LEU A 436 15.99 24.57 9.74
CA LEU A 436 16.58 25.07 10.98
C LEU A 436 17.59 24.11 11.62
N ARG A 437 17.52 22.82 11.29
CA ARG A 437 18.33 21.79 11.92
C ARG A 437 19.61 21.52 11.12
N PRO A 438 20.80 21.80 11.68
CA PRO A 438 22.08 21.43 11.05
C PRO A 438 22.26 19.89 11.02
N HIS A 439 22.86 19.38 9.95
CA HIS A 439 23.15 17.97 9.77
C HIS A 439 24.64 17.72 9.56
N SER A 440 25.25 16.92 10.43
CA SER A 440 26.69 16.61 10.35
C SER A 440 27.06 15.91 9.05
N ALA A 441 26.15 15.13 8.44
CA ALA A 441 26.38 14.42 7.20
C ALA A 441 26.50 15.35 5.97
N ILE A 442 26.11 16.60 6.09
CA ILE A 442 26.22 17.64 5.04
C ILE A 442 27.00 18.86 5.55
N GLY A 443 28.06 18.64 6.34
CA GLY A 443 28.93 19.69 6.80
C GLY A 443 28.34 20.64 7.87
N ASN A 444 27.32 20.18 8.61
CA ASN A 444 26.52 21.00 9.54
C ASN A 444 25.69 22.10 8.87
N GLU A 445 25.46 21.98 7.57
CA GLU A 445 24.46 22.78 6.87
C GLU A 445 23.04 22.28 7.14
N VAL A 446 22.04 23.11 6.85
CA VAL A 446 20.63 22.70 6.87
C VAL A 446 20.26 22.09 5.51
N PRO A 447 19.37 21.09 5.45
CA PRO A 447 18.97 20.43 4.21
C PRO A 447 18.46 21.36 3.10
N VAL A 448 17.71 22.39 3.49
CA VAL A 448 17.13 23.39 2.58
C VAL A 448 17.44 24.79 3.16
N PRO A 449 18.60 25.37 2.81
CA PRO A 449 18.99 26.67 3.32
C PRO A 449 18.09 27.78 2.78
N LEU A 450 17.80 28.74 3.63
CA LEU A 450 17.04 29.95 3.27
C LEU A 450 17.95 31.17 3.44
N PRO A 451 18.08 32.03 2.41
CA PRO A 451 18.91 33.24 2.49
C PRO A 451 18.56 34.11 3.68
N GLU A 452 17.28 34.22 4.01
CA GLU A 452 16.75 35.03 5.12
C GLU A 452 17.18 34.52 6.50
N LEU A 453 17.58 33.26 6.59
CA LEU A 453 18.08 32.64 7.83
C LEU A 453 19.60 32.61 7.91
N ALA A 454 20.32 33.05 6.85
CA ALA A 454 21.77 33.05 6.83
C ALA A 454 22.34 33.86 7.97
N GLY A 455 23.28 33.26 8.72
CA GLY A 455 23.95 33.89 9.88
C GLY A 455 23.08 34.00 11.15
N VAL A 456 21.82 33.56 11.14
CA VAL A 456 20.95 33.59 12.31
C VAL A 456 21.23 32.39 13.22
N LYS A 457 21.82 32.62 14.40
CA LYS A 457 22.24 31.55 15.31
C LYS A 457 21.17 31.13 16.33
N LEU A 458 20.31 32.06 16.76
CA LEU A 458 19.33 31.80 17.81
C LEU A 458 18.06 31.16 17.23
N TYR A 459 17.64 30.01 17.74
CA TYR A 459 16.43 29.31 17.32
C TYR A 459 15.18 30.18 17.35
N GLN A 460 15.02 30.98 18.41
CA GLN A 460 13.90 31.91 18.55
C GLN A 460 13.84 32.93 17.40
N GLU A 461 14.98 33.43 16.96
CA GLU A 461 15.04 34.37 15.84
C GLU A 461 14.83 33.70 14.50
N GLN A 462 15.32 32.47 14.35
CA GLN A 462 15.03 31.64 13.18
C GLN A 462 13.53 31.38 13.02
N TRP A 463 12.85 30.97 14.11
CA TRP A 463 11.40 30.77 14.07
C TRP A 463 10.63 32.05 13.76
N LYS A 464 11.02 33.16 14.35
CA LYS A 464 10.39 34.46 14.08
C LYS A 464 10.48 34.82 12.58
N ARG A 465 11.65 34.67 11.95
CA ARG A 465 11.83 34.94 10.54
C ARG A 465 11.07 33.94 9.66
N LEU A 466 11.09 32.67 10.00
CA LEU A 466 10.36 31.64 9.27
C LEU A 466 8.83 31.90 9.28
N LEU A 467 8.27 32.28 10.43
CA LEU A 467 6.87 32.66 10.54
C LEU A 467 6.55 33.93 9.72
N ALA A 468 7.46 34.90 9.71
CA ALA A 468 7.30 36.12 8.90
C ALA A 468 7.28 35.80 7.39
N LEU A 469 8.17 34.89 6.93
CA LEU A 469 8.18 34.41 5.54
C LEU A 469 6.89 33.68 5.15
N ALA A 470 6.30 32.92 6.09
CA ALA A 470 5.05 32.22 5.83
C ALA A 470 3.81 33.14 5.87
N ALA A 471 3.92 34.28 6.53
CA ALA A 471 2.84 35.28 6.61
C ALA A 471 2.85 36.29 5.45
N ALA A 472 3.94 36.37 4.69
CA ALA A 472 4.10 37.23 3.51
C ALA A 472 3.51 36.60 2.25
#